data_a914695a011f6d4e81d4ce87309be568
#
_entry.id   a914695a011f6d4e81d4ce87309be568
#
_cell.length_a   1.000
_cell.length_b   1.000
_cell.length_c   1.000
_cell.angle_alpha   90.00
_cell.angle_beta   90.00
_cell.angle_gamma   90.00
#
_symmetry.space_group_name_H-M   'P 1'
#
loop_
_entity.id
_entity.type
_entity.pdbx_description
1 polymer ?
#
loop_
_entity_poly.entity_id
_entity_poly.type
_entity_poly.pdbx_seq_one_letter_code
_entity_poly.pdbx_strand_id
1 'polypeptide(L)'
;LKAPGEWGADIAVGSAQRLGTPMGFGGPAAGYMTTREAFKRNMPGRIIGVSVDRLGNKALRMALQMREQHIKRERATSNICTASALMASMTGFYCVYNGPEGLRRAAETAHLAAATVARALEAMDYRLASKEFFDTLEVEAEAAVVQSLALEQGINFYYPSEGRVRMSFDEVTTAAEIETVVSIFAAAKGKKAKAVKAVTESCVPTALRRQSPYLQEPVFNAYRSESALMRYIKKLELRDISLANSMISLGSCTMKLNAAALMQ
;
A
#
# COMPACT_ATOMS: atom_id res chain seq x y z
N LEU A 1 -9.04 -8.55 -2.26
CA LEU A 1 -10.29 -8.22 -2.96
C LEU A 1 -10.16 -8.51 -4.46
N LYS A 2 -11.30 -8.66 -5.14
CA LYS A 2 -11.40 -8.82 -6.60
C LYS A 2 -10.74 -7.65 -7.32
N ALA A 3 -10.03 -7.90 -8.41
CA ALA A 3 -9.28 -6.85 -9.11
C ALA A 3 -10.23 -5.86 -9.82
N PRO A 4 -9.88 -4.56 -9.89
CA PRO A 4 -10.74 -3.54 -10.53
C PRO A 4 -11.14 -3.89 -11.96
N GLY A 5 -10.23 -4.44 -12.76
CA GLY A 5 -10.53 -4.88 -14.12
C GLY A 5 -11.58 -5.99 -14.21
N GLU A 6 -11.68 -6.85 -13.18
CA GLU A 6 -12.70 -7.92 -13.10
C GLU A 6 -14.11 -7.36 -12.75
N TRP A 7 -14.16 -6.09 -12.29
CA TRP A 7 -15.38 -5.33 -12.07
C TRP A 7 -15.82 -4.56 -13.30
N GLY A 8 -15.03 -4.60 -14.38
CA GLY A 8 -15.29 -3.84 -15.58
C GLY A 8 -14.72 -2.42 -15.57
N ALA A 9 -13.89 -2.06 -14.60
CA ALA A 9 -13.24 -0.75 -14.57
C ALA A 9 -12.33 -0.56 -15.80
N ASP A 10 -12.41 0.59 -16.42
CA ASP A 10 -11.54 0.97 -17.55
C ASP A 10 -10.20 1.52 -17.06
N ILE A 11 -10.24 2.22 -15.94
CA ILE A 11 -9.07 2.84 -15.31
C ILE A 11 -9.14 2.58 -13.80
N ALA A 12 -8.02 2.25 -13.19
CA ALA A 12 -7.87 2.20 -11.74
C ALA A 12 -6.66 3.04 -11.31
N VAL A 13 -6.87 3.87 -10.30
CA VAL A 13 -5.84 4.73 -9.69
C VAL A 13 -5.81 4.52 -8.19
N GLY A 14 -4.67 4.74 -7.58
CA GLY A 14 -4.54 4.61 -6.14
C GLY A 14 -3.15 4.98 -5.64
N SER A 15 -2.96 4.82 -4.35
CA SER A 15 -1.67 5.00 -3.68
C SER A 15 -1.03 3.64 -3.40
N ALA A 16 0.28 3.55 -3.63
CA ALA A 16 1.09 2.39 -3.28
C ALA A 16 1.67 2.49 -1.85
N GLN A 17 1.19 3.41 -1.02
CA GLN A 17 1.73 3.64 0.32
C GLN A 17 1.77 2.37 1.17
N ARG A 18 0.72 1.55 1.14
CA ARG A 18 0.67 0.27 1.87
C ARG A 18 1.63 -0.81 1.34
N LEU A 19 2.37 -0.52 0.29
CA LEU A 19 3.37 -1.42 -0.28
C LEU A 19 4.79 -0.94 0.06
N GLY A 20 5.07 -0.82 1.35
CA GLY A 20 6.41 -0.56 1.88
C GLY A 20 6.79 0.91 2.05
N THR A 21 5.87 1.86 1.83
CA THR A 21 6.14 3.28 2.08
C THR A 21 5.58 3.68 3.45
N PRO A 22 6.39 4.20 4.37
CA PRO A 22 5.88 4.67 5.67
C PRO A 22 4.97 5.89 5.50
N MET A 23 4.11 6.14 6.47
CA MET A 23 3.21 7.30 6.45
C MET A 23 3.95 8.63 6.43
N GLY A 24 5.11 8.73 7.09
CA GLY A 24 6.05 9.83 7.00
C GLY A 24 5.43 11.22 7.18
N PHE A 25 4.48 11.36 8.10
CA PHE A 25 3.75 12.62 8.36
C PHE A 25 3.05 13.21 7.12
N GLY A 26 2.54 12.36 6.25
CA GLY A 26 1.78 12.77 5.08
C GLY A 26 2.50 12.59 3.74
N GLY A 27 3.63 11.94 3.71
CA GLY A 27 4.32 11.64 2.46
C GLY A 27 5.80 11.31 2.62
N PRO A 28 6.53 11.03 1.53
CA PRO A 28 6.01 10.92 0.17
C PRO A 28 5.33 9.57 -0.09
N ALA A 29 4.51 9.50 -1.12
CA ALA A 29 3.89 8.26 -1.58
C ALA A 29 3.94 8.14 -3.11
N ALA A 30 3.98 6.92 -3.63
CA ALA A 30 3.83 6.65 -5.05
C ALA A 30 2.35 6.41 -5.39
N GLY A 31 1.86 7.10 -6.42
CA GLY A 31 0.60 6.77 -7.04
C GLY A 31 0.77 5.68 -8.10
N TYR A 32 -0.27 4.93 -8.36
CA TYR A 32 -0.35 4.05 -9.51
C TYR A 32 -1.56 4.37 -10.38
N MET A 33 -1.45 4.07 -11.66
CA MET A 33 -2.53 4.13 -12.62
C MET A 33 -2.45 2.91 -13.53
N THR A 34 -3.57 2.24 -13.68
CA THR A 34 -3.72 1.12 -14.62
C THR A 34 -4.88 1.36 -15.55
N THR A 35 -4.84 0.80 -16.77
CA THR A 35 -5.90 0.93 -17.75
C THR A 35 -5.97 -0.28 -18.65
N ARG A 36 -7.06 -0.40 -19.41
CA ARG A 36 -7.19 -1.39 -20.47
C ARG A 36 -6.28 -1.10 -21.65
N GLU A 37 -5.91 -2.12 -22.38
CA GLU A 37 -5.05 -2.04 -23.57
C GLU A 37 -5.55 -0.98 -24.59
N ALA A 38 -6.85 -0.83 -24.75
CA ALA A 38 -7.46 0.16 -25.65
C ALA A 38 -7.05 1.61 -25.33
N PHE A 39 -6.77 1.91 -24.06
CA PHE A 39 -6.43 3.26 -23.60
C PHE A 39 -4.92 3.49 -23.39
N LYS A 40 -4.06 2.54 -23.73
CA LYS A 40 -2.61 2.67 -23.52
C LYS A 40 -2.02 3.96 -24.13
N ARG A 41 -2.57 4.43 -25.25
CA ARG A 41 -2.14 5.69 -25.88
C ARG A 41 -2.60 6.95 -25.14
N ASN A 42 -3.51 6.79 -24.19
CA ASN A 42 -4.05 7.87 -23.36
C ASN A 42 -3.34 7.98 -22.01
N MET A 43 -2.52 6.97 -21.67
CA MET A 43 -1.75 6.98 -20.42
C MET A 43 -0.79 8.17 -20.38
N PRO A 44 -0.71 8.86 -19.23
CA PRO A 44 0.33 9.87 -19.02
C PRO A 44 1.72 9.22 -18.90
N GLY A 45 2.77 10.03 -19.11
CA GLY A 45 4.16 9.60 -18.94
C GLY A 45 4.66 8.69 -20.05
N ARG A 46 5.64 7.88 -19.69
CA ARG A 46 6.37 7.00 -20.60
C ARG A 46 5.94 5.56 -20.40
N ILE A 47 5.67 4.85 -21.48
CA ILE A 47 5.39 3.42 -21.44
C ILE A 47 6.61 2.66 -21.96
N ILE A 48 7.11 1.75 -21.15
CA ILE A 48 8.22 0.86 -21.47
C ILE A 48 7.66 -0.45 -22.01
N GLY A 49 8.11 -0.86 -23.17
CA GLY A 49 7.78 -2.12 -23.80
C GLY A 49 8.89 -3.15 -23.70
N VAL A 50 8.54 -4.40 -23.86
CA VAL A 50 9.49 -5.51 -23.98
C VAL A 50 9.86 -5.69 -25.45
N SER A 51 11.17 -5.73 -25.73
CA SER A 51 11.76 -6.00 -27.03
C SER A 51 12.83 -7.08 -26.87
N VAL A 52 13.65 -7.26 -27.88
CA VAL A 52 14.82 -8.15 -27.83
C VAL A 52 16.08 -7.34 -28.19
N ASP A 53 17.20 -7.72 -27.60
CA ASP A 53 18.51 -7.21 -27.96
C ASP A 53 19.06 -7.91 -29.22
N ARG A 54 20.25 -7.53 -29.68
CA ARG A 54 20.88 -8.15 -30.85
C ARG A 54 21.24 -9.63 -30.66
N LEU A 55 21.25 -10.11 -29.41
CA LEU A 55 21.54 -11.50 -29.07
C LEU A 55 20.25 -12.32 -28.84
N GLY A 56 19.07 -11.71 -29.05
CA GLY A 56 17.79 -12.34 -28.84
C GLY A 56 17.29 -12.37 -27.37
N ASN A 57 18.00 -11.72 -26.44
CA ASN A 57 17.56 -11.65 -25.06
C ASN A 57 16.48 -10.58 -24.86
N LYS A 58 15.62 -10.78 -23.89
CA LYS A 58 14.63 -9.78 -23.47
C LYS A 58 15.30 -8.46 -23.14
N ALA A 59 14.88 -7.37 -23.77
CA ALA A 59 15.35 -6.01 -23.52
C ALA A 59 14.18 -5.06 -23.33
N LEU A 60 14.33 -4.12 -22.43
CA LEU A 60 13.33 -3.08 -22.19
C LEU A 60 13.67 -1.85 -23.03
N ARG A 61 12.65 -1.27 -23.65
CA ARG A 61 12.80 -0.03 -24.42
C ARG A 61 11.59 0.87 -24.27
N MET A 62 11.78 2.16 -24.43
CA MET A 62 10.67 3.11 -24.49
C MET A 62 9.82 2.83 -25.73
N ALA A 63 8.52 2.56 -25.49
CA ALA A 63 7.56 2.24 -26.55
C ALA A 63 6.66 3.44 -26.90
N LEU A 64 6.19 4.18 -25.89
CA LEU A 64 5.29 5.33 -26.09
C LEU A 64 5.73 6.51 -25.20
N GLN A 65 5.86 7.70 -25.80
CA GLN A 65 6.26 8.94 -25.10
C GLN A 65 5.50 10.17 -25.61
N MET A 66 4.45 10.00 -26.37
CA MET A 66 3.89 11.03 -27.23
C MET A 66 3.19 12.20 -26.52
N ARG A 67 3.07 12.20 -25.20
CA ARG A 67 2.19 13.14 -24.47
C ARG A 67 2.93 14.07 -23.52
N GLU A 68 4.23 14.06 -23.53
CA GLU A 68 5.04 14.91 -22.68
C GLU A 68 5.16 16.34 -23.24
N GLN A 69 5.36 17.29 -22.35
CA GLN A 69 5.38 18.72 -22.66
C GLN A 69 6.47 19.09 -23.68
N HIS A 70 7.63 18.47 -23.62
CA HIS A 70 8.74 18.72 -24.56
C HIS A 70 8.43 18.25 -25.98
N ILE A 71 7.39 17.42 -26.19
CA ILE A 71 6.94 16.94 -27.51
C ILE A 71 5.68 17.70 -27.97
N LYS A 72 4.66 17.77 -27.10
CA LYS A 72 3.33 18.31 -27.45
C LYS A 72 3.10 19.74 -27.00
N ARG A 73 4.05 20.33 -26.25
CA ARG A 73 3.96 21.70 -25.70
C ARG A 73 2.60 21.92 -24.98
N GLU A 74 1.83 22.94 -25.35
CA GLU A 74 0.52 23.24 -24.77
C GLU A 74 -0.55 22.14 -24.97
N ARG A 75 -0.31 21.21 -25.88
CA ARG A 75 -1.18 20.04 -26.11
C ARG A 75 -0.80 18.82 -25.28
N ALA A 76 0.15 18.95 -24.38
CA ALA A 76 0.57 17.87 -23.49
C ALA A 76 -0.57 17.51 -22.53
N THR A 77 -0.83 16.23 -22.34
CA THR A 77 -1.86 15.74 -21.41
C THR A 77 -1.31 15.46 -20.04
N SER A 78 0.01 15.47 -19.86
CA SER A 78 0.65 15.26 -18.57
C SER A 78 1.87 16.15 -18.40
N ASN A 79 2.09 16.58 -17.17
CA ASN A 79 3.22 17.40 -16.76
C ASN A 79 3.94 16.66 -15.63
N ILE A 80 4.64 15.58 -15.98
CA ILE A 80 5.42 14.80 -15.03
C ILE A 80 6.82 15.40 -14.95
N CYS A 81 7.10 16.06 -13.83
CA CYS A 81 8.43 16.62 -13.56
C CYS A 81 9.33 15.56 -12.93
N THR A 82 9.12 15.28 -11.66
CA THR A 82 9.92 14.30 -10.92
C THR A 82 9.03 13.10 -10.61
N ALA A 83 9.38 11.96 -11.15
CA ALA A 83 8.70 10.72 -10.78
C ALA A 83 9.10 10.31 -9.36
N SER A 84 8.17 9.74 -8.62
CA SER A 84 8.45 9.10 -7.33
C SER A 84 9.16 7.76 -7.54
N ALA A 85 10.29 7.78 -8.25
CA ALA A 85 11.00 6.59 -8.72
C ALA A 85 11.49 5.73 -7.55
N LEU A 86 12.00 6.35 -6.48
CA LEU A 86 12.41 5.64 -5.28
C LEU A 86 11.23 4.90 -4.64
N MET A 87 10.09 5.55 -4.48
CA MET A 87 8.88 4.95 -3.91
C MET A 87 8.35 3.83 -4.79
N ALA A 88 8.40 3.99 -6.11
CA ALA A 88 8.03 2.94 -7.06
C ALA A 88 8.96 1.72 -6.94
N SER A 89 10.28 1.95 -6.80
CA SER A 89 11.27 0.89 -6.56
C SER A 89 11.04 0.18 -5.23
N MET A 90 10.77 0.93 -4.15
CA MET A 90 10.42 0.37 -2.83
C MET A 90 9.18 -0.53 -2.92
N THR A 91 8.13 -0.07 -3.60
CA THR A 91 6.92 -0.87 -3.86
C THR A 91 7.26 -2.16 -4.59
N GLY A 92 8.11 -2.09 -5.62
CA GLY A 92 8.58 -3.26 -6.36
C GLY A 92 9.32 -4.25 -5.46
N PHE A 93 10.27 -3.78 -4.66
CA PHE A 93 11.02 -4.62 -3.72
C PHE A 93 10.14 -5.18 -2.60
N TYR A 94 9.19 -4.41 -2.10
CA TYR A 94 8.21 -4.92 -1.14
C TYR A 94 7.42 -6.10 -1.72
N CYS A 95 6.96 -5.99 -2.97
CA CYS A 95 6.28 -7.08 -3.67
C CYS A 95 7.20 -8.28 -3.93
N VAL A 96 8.48 -8.05 -4.28
CA VAL A 96 9.47 -9.12 -4.47
C VAL A 96 9.74 -9.88 -3.16
N TYR A 97 9.89 -9.15 -2.06
CA TYR A 97 10.16 -9.75 -0.75
C TYR A 97 8.98 -10.55 -0.21
N ASN A 98 7.79 -9.95 -0.22
CA ASN A 98 6.59 -10.58 0.33
C ASN A 98 5.98 -11.65 -0.61
N GLY A 99 6.08 -11.44 -1.91
CA GLY A 99 5.42 -12.26 -2.91
C GLY A 99 3.90 -12.29 -2.76
N PRO A 100 3.18 -13.06 -3.58
CA PRO A 100 1.72 -13.10 -3.55
C PRO A 100 1.17 -13.57 -2.20
N GLU A 101 1.78 -14.57 -1.57
CA GLU A 101 1.36 -15.10 -0.29
C GLU A 101 1.58 -14.12 0.89
N GLY A 102 2.71 -13.42 0.90
CA GLY A 102 2.98 -12.40 1.94
C GLY A 102 1.99 -11.25 1.86
N LEU A 103 1.71 -10.75 0.65
CA LEU A 103 0.71 -9.70 0.45
C LEU A 103 -0.70 -10.17 0.84
N ARG A 104 -1.05 -11.43 0.55
CA ARG A 104 -2.32 -12.01 0.97
C ARG A 104 -2.44 -12.05 2.49
N ARG A 105 -1.39 -12.53 3.18
CA ARG A 105 -1.37 -12.58 4.65
C ARG A 105 -1.49 -11.20 5.28
N ALA A 106 -0.73 -10.20 4.78
CA ALA A 106 -0.83 -8.82 5.26
C ALA A 106 -2.26 -8.29 5.14
N ALA A 107 -2.88 -8.47 3.98
CA ALA A 107 -4.26 -8.07 3.73
C ALA A 107 -5.27 -8.80 4.63
N GLU A 108 -5.11 -10.11 4.84
CA GLU A 108 -5.96 -10.90 5.71
C GLU A 108 -5.81 -10.48 7.19
N THR A 109 -4.58 -10.22 7.65
CA THR A 109 -4.33 -9.73 9.02
C THR A 109 -5.05 -8.41 9.27
N ALA A 110 -4.90 -7.44 8.38
CA ALA A 110 -5.59 -6.15 8.49
C ALA A 110 -7.13 -6.32 8.51
N HIS A 111 -7.65 -7.17 7.62
CA HIS A 111 -9.09 -7.45 7.57
C HIS A 111 -9.62 -8.13 8.84
N LEU A 112 -8.90 -9.12 9.35
CA LEU A 112 -9.31 -9.85 10.56
C LEU A 112 -9.24 -8.98 11.82
N ALA A 113 -8.28 -8.04 11.88
CA ALA A 113 -8.25 -7.03 12.93
C ALA A 113 -9.49 -6.14 12.90
N ALA A 114 -9.83 -5.60 11.72
CA ALA A 114 -11.06 -4.81 11.52
C ALA A 114 -12.30 -5.62 11.87
N ALA A 115 -12.42 -6.85 11.41
CA ALA A 115 -13.58 -7.73 11.70
C ALA A 115 -13.70 -8.06 13.19
N THR A 116 -12.58 -8.20 13.90
CA THR A 116 -12.56 -8.43 15.34
C THR A 116 -13.11 -7.23 16.09
N VAL A 117 -12.65 -6.03 15.76
CA VAL A 117 -13.15 -4.79 16.36
C VAL A 117 -14.61 -4.57 15.99
N ALA A 118 -15.00 -4.74 14.74
CA ALA A 118 -16.37 -4.60 14.28
C ALA A 118 -17.33 -5.45 15.11
N ARG A 119 -17.03 -6.73 15.27
CA ARG A 119 -17.84 -7.66 16.09
C ARG A 119 -17.92 -7.23 17.55
N ALA A 120 -16.81 -6.76 18.13
CA ALA A 120 -16.80 -6.28 19.51
C ALA A 120 -17.65 -5.02 19.70
N LEU A 121 -17.61 -4.10 18.74
CA LEU A 121 -18.39 -2.86 18.77
C LEU A 121 -19.89 -3.13 18.57
N GLU A 122 -20.26 -4.02 17.64
CA GLU A 122 -21.65 -4.43 17.44
C GLU A 122 -22.23 -5.09 18.70
N ALA A 123 -21.43 -5.91 19.40
CA ALA A 123 -21.82 -6.52 20.67
C ALA A 123 -22.02 -5.50 21.82
N MET A 124 -21.56 -4.27 21.64
CA MET A 124 -21.78 -3.13 22.53
C MET A 124 -22.84 -2.15 21.99
N ASP A 125 -23.63 -2.58 21.01
CA ASP A 125 -24.70 -1.79 20.37
C ASP A 125 -24.18 -0.55 19.63
N TYR A 126 -22.98 -0.59 19.09
CA TYR A 126 -22.51 0.39 18.11
C TYR A 126 -22.99 0.01 16.72
N ARG A 127 -23.31 1.02 15.92
CA ARG A 127 -23.69 0.84 14.51
C ARG A 127 -22.52 1.16 13.62
N LEU A 128 -22.23 0.27 12.69
CA LEU A 128 -21.27 0.52 11.62
C LEU A 128 -21.97 1.23 10.47
N ALA A 129 -21.30 2.19 9.85
CA ALA A 129 -21.83 2.91 8.69
C ALA A 129 -21.98 2.00 7.47
N SER A 130 -21.20 0.93 7.38
CA SER A 130 -21.31 -0.09 6.34
C SER A 130 -21.26 -1.48 6.96
N LYS A 131 -22.06 -2.38 6.44
CA LYS A 131 -22.01 -3.82 6.79
C LYS A 131 -20.85 -4.54 6.14
N GLU A 132 -20.40 -4.03 5.00
CA GLU A 132 -19.28 -4.58 4.26
C GLU A 132 -18.11 -3.62 4.33
N PHE A 133 -16.97 -4.12 4.74
CA PHE A 133 -15.72 -3.38 4.91
C PHE A 133 -14.54 -4.29 4.61
N PHE A 134 -13.38 -3.70 4.47
CA PHE A 134 -12.14 -4.47 4.36
C PHE A 134 -11.27 -4.27 5.61
N ASP A 135 -10.55 -3.16 5.70
CA ASP A 135 -9.63 -2.85 6.79
C ASP A 135 -9.97 -1.54 7.51
N THR A 136 -11.02 -0.87 7.08
CA THR A 136 -11.44 0.43 7.60
C THR A 136 -12.88 0.35 8.09
N LEU A 137 -13.10 0.78 9.32
CA LEU A 137 -14.41 0.86 9.96
C LEU A 137 -14.81 2.33 10.14
N GLU A 138 -16.06 2.63 9.89
CA GLU A 138 -16.69 3.87 10.30
C GLU A 138 -17.85 3.54 11.24
N VAL A 139 -17.82 4.13 12.44
CA VAL A 139 -18.70 3.81 13.56
C VAL A 139 -19.51 5.05 13.92
N GLU A 140 -20.81 4.88 14.16
CA GLU A 140 -21.66 5.91 14.73
C GLU A 140 -21.37 6.02 16.24
N ALA A 141 -20.70 7.10 16.63
CA ALA A 141 -20.31 7.36 18.01
C ALA A 141 -20.09 8.86 18.22
N GLU A 142 -20.23 9.31 19.46
CA GLU A 142 -19.95 10.70 19.84
C GLU A 142 -18.42 10.95 19.73
N ALA A 143 -18.04 11.68 18.71
CA ALA A 143 -16.64 11.85 18.31
C ALA A 143 -15.80 12.51 19.42
N ALA A 144 -16.33 13.55 20.09
CA ALA A 144 -15.61 14.27 21.13
C ALA A 144 -15.27 13.39 22.34
N VAL A 145 -16.21 12.52 22.75
CA VAL A 145 -16.00 11.60 23.88
C VAL A 145 -14.97 10.54 23.51
N VAL A 146 -15.11 9.94 22.33
CA VAL A 146 -14.15 8.92 21.85
C VAL A 146 -12.77 9.54 21.66
N GLN A 147 -12.69 10.76 21.14
CA GLN A 147 -11.42 11.48 20.93
C GLN A 147 -10.68 11.72 22.24
N SER A 148 -11.37 12.22 23.27
CA SER A 148 -10.75 12.44 24.58
C SER A 148 -10.14 11.16 25.14
N LEU A 149 -10.93 10.07 25.16
CA LEU A 149 -10.49 8.76 25.65
C LEU A 149 -9.37 8.14 24.81
N ALA A 150 -9.39 8.35 23.50
CA ALA A 150 -8.36 7.83 22.60
C ALA A 150 -7.03 8.55 22.80
N LEU A 151 -7.05 9.87 22.97
CA LEU A 151 -5.85 10.68 23.24
C LEU A 151 -5.18 10.30 24.57
N GLU A 152 -5.95 9.95 25.59
CA GLU A 152 -5.42 9.43 26.87
C GLU A 152 -4.65 8.12 26.69
N GLN A 153 -4.99 7.35 25.67
CA GLN A 153 -4.33 6.08 25.31
C GLN A 153 -3.28 6.25 24.20
N GLY A 154 -2.98 7.50 23.78
CA GLY A 154 -2.04 7.79 22.70
C GLY A 154 -2.52 7.37 21.30
N ILE A 155 -3.83 7.21 21.10
CA ILE A 155 -4.43 6.79 19.84
C ILE A 155 -5.14 7.97 19.18
N ASN A 156 -4.94 8.12 17.87
CA ASN A 156 -5.66 9.07 17.03
C ASN A 156 -6.55 8.32 16.04
N PHE A 157 -7.83 8.68 16.03
CA PHE A 157 -8.78 8.26 15.00
C PHE A 157 -9.04 9.40 14.01
N TYR A 158 -9.71 9.12 12.93
CA TYR A 158 -10.26 10.13 12.05
C TYR A 158 -11.73 10.42 12.41
N TYR A 159 -12.07 11.67 12.53
CA TYR A 159 -13.39 12.14 12.97
C TYR A 159 -14.07 12.90 11.82
N PRO A 160 -14.79 12.21 10.90
CA PRO A 160 -15.41 12.84 9.75
C PRO A 160 -16.57 13.78 10.12
N SER A 161 -17.20 13.56 11.27
CA SER A 161 -18.25 14.43 11.83
C SER A 161 -18.38 14.19 13.33
N GLU A 162 -19.17 15.03 14.02
CA GLU A 162 -19.43 14.91 15.46
C GLU A 162 -20.02 13.55 15.88
N GLY A 163 -20.76 12.90 14.99
CA GLY A 163 -21.41 11.60 15.24
C GLY A 163 -20.66 10.41 14.65
N ARG A 164 -19.45 10.55 14.15
CA ARG A 164 -18.73 9.48 13.46
C ARG A 164 -17.25 9.42 13.77
N VAL A 165 -16.78 8.19 13.95
CA VAL A 165 -15.38 7.86 14.17
C VAL A 165 -14.95 6.85 13.11
N ARG A 166 -13.83 7.10 12.43
CA ARG A 166 -13.26 6.18 11.44
C ARG A 166 -11.88 5.72 11.88
N MET A 167 -11.61 4.44 11.70
CA MET A 167 -10.34 3.81 12.03
C MET A 167 -9.94 2.81 10.95
N SER A 168 -8.63 2.68 10.71
CA SER A 168 -8.08 1.74 9.76
C SER A 168 -7.05 0.84 10.46
N PHE A 169 -6.99 -0.40 10.03
CA PHE A 169 -6.11 -1.43 10.55
C PHE A 169 -5.10 -1.84 9.48
N ASP A 170 -3.98 -2.36 9.92
CA ASP A 170 -2.91 -2.83 9.07
C ASP A 170 -2.37 -4.19 9.54
N GLU A 171 -1.34 -4.67 8.85
CA GLU A 171 -0.72 -5.96 9.14
C GLU A 171 0.14 -6.00 10.40
N VAL A 172 0.44 -4.85 10.99
CA VAL A 172 1.20 -4.76 12.25
C VAL A 172 0.30 -4.52 13.47
N THR A 173 -0.99 -4.37 13.26
CA THR A 173 -1.96 -4.19 14.34
C THR A 173 -1.97 -5.40 15.28
N THR A 174 -1.66 -5.15 16.55
CA THR A 174 -1.54 -6.18 17.59
C THR A 174 -2.85 -6.46 18.30
N ALA A 175 -2.93 -7.60 18.97
CA ALA A 175 -4.08 -7.94 19.82
C ALA A 175 -4.28 -6.94 20.97
N ALA A 176 -3.19 -6.43 21.55
CA ALA A 176 -3.24 -5.42 22.62
C ALA A 176 -3.84 -4.09 22.13
N GLU A 177 -3.48 -3.66 20.93
CA GLU A 177 -4.07 -2.47 20.31
C GLU A 177 -5.55 -2.66 20.02
N ILE A 178 -5.96 -3.82 19.53
CA ILE A 178 -7.38 -4.18 19.34
C ILE A 178 -8.14 -4.09 20.66
N GLU A 179 -7.60 -4.65 21.73
CA GLU A 179 -8.19 -4.56 23.07
C GLU A 179 -8.30 -3.13 23.57
N THR A 180 -7.26 -2.32 23.34
CA THR A 180 -7.24 -0.89 23.69
C THR A 180 -8.33 -0.13 22.91
N VAL A 181 -8.43 -0.33 21.60
CA VAL A 181 -9.49 0.28 20.78
C VAL A 181 -10.87 -0.09 21.31
N VAL A 182 -11.12 -1.37 21.57
CA VAL A 182 -12.41 -1.83 22.10
C VAL A 182 -12.69 -1.24 23.50
N SER A 183 -11.67 -1.07 24.34
CA SER A 183 -11.81 -0.48 25.66
C SER A 183 -12.20 1.00 25.62
N ILE A 184 -11.65 1.78 24.67
CA ILE A 184 -12.01 3.18 24.44
C ILE A 184 -13.51 3.30 24.13
N PHE A 185 -14.03 2.49 23.23
CA PHE A 185 -15.44 2.51 22.87
C PHE A 185 -16.35 1.99 24.00
N ALA A 186 -15.88 1.01 24.80
CA ALA A 186 -16.61 0.57 25.99
C ALA A 186 -16.72 1.69 27.02
N ALA A 187 -15.60 2.38 27.30
CA ALA A 187 -15.55 3.52 28.22
C ALA A 187 -16.45 4.67 27.75
N ALA A 188 -16.50 4.97 26.45
CA ALA A 188 -17.38 5.97 25.88
C ALA A 188 -18.88 5.70 26.12
N LYS A 189 -19.26 4.46 26.36
CA LYS A 189 -20.61 4.06 26.80
C LYS A 189 -20.73 3.85 28.32
N GLY A 190 -19.71 4.20 29.10
CA GLY A 190 -19.70 3.95 30.55
C GLY A 190 -19.70 2.44 30.92
N LYS A 191 -19.26 1.60 30.00
CA LYS A 191 -19.20 0.13 30.17
C LYS A 191 -17.74 -0.31 30.34
N LYS A 192 -17.57 -1.47 30.98
CA LYS A 192 -16.27 -2.16 30.96
C LYS A 192 -16.15 -3.01 29.69
N ALA A 193 -14.98 -2.98 29.06
CA ALA A 193 -14.71 -3.87 27.94
C ALA A 193 -14.78 -5.34 28.37
N LYS A 194 -15.43 -6.16 27.56
CA LYS A 194 -15.37 -7.61 27.69
C LYS A 194 -14.15 -8.14 26.93
N ALA A 195 -13.70 -9.33 27.28
CA ALA A 195 -12.64 -10.00 26.54
C ALA A 195 -12.95 -10.05 25.04
N VAL A 196 -12.00 -9.58 24.22
CA VAL A 196 -12.16 -9.55 22.78
C VAL A 196 -11.89 -10.95 22.22
N LYS A 197 -12.86 -11.51 21.51
CA LYS A 197 -12.70 -12.79 20.82
C LYS A 197 -12.28 -12.53 19.38
N ALA A 198 -11.06 -12.94 19.02
CA ALA A 198 -10.54 -12.79 17.67
C ALA A 198 -11.44 -13.47 16.62
N VAL A 199 -11.59 -12.81 15.49
CA VAL A 199 -12.21 -13.37 14.28
C VAL A 199 -11.11 -14.09 13.50
N THR A 200 -11.36 -15.32 13.11
CA THR A 200 -10.41 -16.18 12.39
C THR A 200 -10.78 -16.40 10.92
N GLU A 201 -11.98 -16.02 10.54
CA GLU A 201 -12.48 -16.17 9.18
C GLU A 201 -12.87 -14.82 8.58
N SER A 202 -12.51 -14.62 7.33
CA SER A 202 -12.84 -13.40 6.60
C SER A 202 -14.36 -13.25 6.42
N CYS A 203 -14.88 -12.08 6.74
CA CYS A 203 -16.27 -11.69 6.48
C CYS A 203 -16.47 -11.08 5.08
N VAL A 204 -15.42 -10.97 4.26
CA VAL A 204 -15.55 -10.51 2.87
C VAL A 204 -16.44 -11.47 2.08
N PRO A 205 -17.53 -10.99 1.44
CA PRO A 205 -18.39 -11.82 0.61
C PRO A 205 -17.62 -12.55 -0.48
N THR A 206 -17.96 -13.80 -0.75
CA THR A 206 -17.26 -14.64 -1.74
C THR A 206 -17.19 -13.97 -3.12
N ALA A 207 -18.23 -13.25 -3.53
CA ALA A 207 -18.27 -12.53 -4.79
C ALA A 207 -17.22 -11.42 -4.90
N LEU A 208 -16.75 -10.89 -3.75
CA LEU A 208 -15.74 -9.83 -3.68
C LEU A 208 -14.32 -10.37 -3.47
N ARG A 209 -14.17 -11.67 -3.23
CA ARG A 209 -12.86 -12.30 -3.05
C ARG A 209 -12.18 -12.48 -4.38
N ARG A 210 -10.87 -12.19 -4.41
CA ARG A 210 -10.05 -12.42 -5.59
C ARG A 210 -9.87 -13.90 -5.85
N GLN A 211 -10.10 -14.31 -7.09
CA GLN A 211 -9.84 -15.66 -7.58
C GLN A 211 -8.67 -15.67 -8.59
N SER A 212 -8.43 -14.54 -9.25
CA SER A 212 -7.37 -14.44 -10.25
C SER A 212 -5.98 -14.42 -9.61
N PRO A 213 -5.01 -15.10 -10.22
CA PRO A 213 -3.62 -15.06 -9.78
C PRO A 213 -3.01 -13.67 -10.00
N TYR A 214 -1.92 -13.38 -9.29
CA TYR A 214 -1.14 -12.14 -9.40
C TYR A 214 0.31 -12.40 -9.02
N LEU A 215 1.22 -11.51 -9.41
CA LEU A 215 2.66 -11.62 -9.17
C LEU A 215 3.21 -13.01 -9.58
N GLN A 216 2.83 -13.47 -10.78
CA GLN A 216 3.20 -14.79 -11.28
C GLN A 216 4.64 -14.88 -11.81
N GLU A 217 5.28 -13.72 -12.05
CA GLU A 217 6.67 -13.71 -12.53
C GLU A 217 7.61 -14.32 -11.47
N PRO A 218 8.63 -15.10 -11.90
CA PRO A 218 9.52 -15.82 -10.99
C PRO A 218 10.20 -14.93 -9.95
N VAL A 219 10.47 -13.64 -10.28
CA VAL A 219 11.11 -12.69 -9.38
C VAL A 219 10.34 -12.51 -8.07
N PHE A 220 9.02 -12.59 -8.09
CA PHE A 220 8.18 -12.46 -6.90
C PHE A 220 8.15 -13.71 -6.02
N ASN A 221 8.87 -14.75 -6.41
CA ASN A 221 8.95 -16.01 -5.67
C ASN A 221 10.39 -16.42 -5.30
N ALA A 222 11.40 -15.65 -5.72
CA ALA A 222 12.80 -16.03 -5.62
C ALA A 222 13.57 -15.38 -4.44
N TYR A 223 13.16 -14.19 -3.96
CA TYR A 223 13.99 -13.38 -3.06
C TYR A 223 13.25 -13.02 -1.77
N ARG A 224 12.84 -14.03 -1.01
CA ARG A 224 11.98 -13.90 0.19
C ARG A 224 12.73 -13.94 1.52
N SER A 225 14.02 -13.77 1.51
CA SER A 225 14.81 -13.58 2.71
C SER A 225 15.61 -12.29 2.57
N GLU A 226 15.93 -11.68 3.69
CA GLU A 226 16.71 -10.44 3.75
C GLU A 226 18.00 -10.55 2.90
N SER A 227 18.80 -11.57 3.17
CA SER A 227 20.06 -11.79 2.46
C SER A 227 19.86 -12.07 0.95
N ALA A 228 18.79 -12.75 0.56
CA ALA A 228 18.47 -12.98 -0.86
C ALA A 228 18.06 -11.68 -1.55
N LEU A 229 17.23 -10.87 -0.90
CA LEU A 229 16.82 -9.57 -1.41
C LEU A 229 18.01 -8.63 -1.55
N MET A 230 18.87 -8.52 -0.55
CA MET A 230 20.06 -7.67 -0.61
C MET A 230 20.99 -8.06 -1.77
N ARG A 231 21.23 -9.36 -1.96
CA ARG A 231 22.00 -9.83 -3.12
C ARG A 231 21.32 -9.51 -4.45
N TYR A 232 20.00 -9.57 -4.49
CA TYR A 232 19.25 -9.21 -5.69
C TYR A 232 19.36 -7.72 -6.01
N ILE A 233 19.22 -6.86 -4.99
CA ILE A 233 19.43 -5.41 -5.13
C ILE A 233 20.86 -5.14 -5.66
N LYS A 234 21.87 -5.76 -5.07
CA LYS A 234 23.25 -5.62 -5.54
C LYS A 234 23.46 -6.11 -6.96
N LYS A 235 22.80 -7.20 -7.35
CA LYS A 235 22.83 -7.70 -8.73
C LYS A 235 22.22 -6.68 -9.72
N LEU A 236 21.16 -5.97 -9.32
CA LEU A 236 20.57 -4.92 -10.15
C LEU A 236 21.47 -3.70 -10.23
N GLU A 237 22.04 -3.28 -9.09
CA GLU A 237 23.00 -2.17 -9.02
C GLU A 237 24.19 -2.38 -9.94
N LEU A 238 24.73 -3.61 -10.00
CA LEU A 238 25.89 -3.94 -10.87
C LEU A 238 25.59 -3.95 -12.36
N ARG A 239 24.34 -3.76 -12.78
CA ARG A 239 23.99 -3.62 -14.21
C ARG A 239 24.25 -2.25 -14.76
N ASP A 240 24.47 -1.28 -13.91
CA ASP A 240 24.77 0.11 -14.26
C ASP A 240 25.84 0.67 -13.31
N ILE A 241 26.17 1.93 -13.47
CA ILE A 241 27.14 2.61 -12.61
C ILE A 241 26.50 2.92 -11.27
N SER A 242 27.03 2.34 -10.21
CA SER A 242 26.60 2.64 -8.84
C SER A 242 27.48 3.71 -8.20
N LEU A 243 27.00 4.33 -7.14
CA LEU A 243 27.78 5.29 -6.36
C LEU A 243 29.07 4.68 -5.78
N ALA A 244 29.07 3.37 -5.54
CA ALA A 244 30.29 2.67 -5.07
C ALA A 244 31.36 2.52 -6.14
N ASN A 245 31.00 2.53 -7.40
CA ASN A 245 31.87 2.32 -8.56
C ASN A 245 32.02 3.55 -9.46
N SER A 246 31.33 4.63 -9.14
CA SER A 246 31.35 5.87 -9.93
C SER A 246 32.50 6.77 -9.47
N MET A 247 33.21 7.34 -10.44
CA MET A 247 34.19 8.39 -10.20
C MET A 247 33.57 9.79 -10.34
N ILE A 248 32.31 9.91 -10.70
CA ILE A 248 31.58 11.16 -10.87
C ILE A 248 30.68 11.40 -9.69
N SER A 249 30.98 12.41 -8.90
CA SER A 249 30.03 12.94 -7.93
C SER A 249 29.00 13.79 -8.67
N LEU A 250 27.78 13.33 -8.75
CA LEU A 250 26.67 14.08 -9.32
C LEU A 250 26.15 15.07 -8.27
N GLY A 251 26.30 16.34 -8.50
CA GLY A 251 25.86 17.51 -7.76
C GLY A 251 24.93 17.28 -6.58
N SER A 252 23.73 17.81 -6.63
CA SER A 252 22.70 17.68 -5.59
C SER A 252 22.18 16.25 -5.36
N CYS A 253 22.52 15.32 -6.21
CA CYS A 253 22.29 13.89 -5.97
C CYS A 253 23.10 13.43 -4.77
N THR A 254 23.02 14.16 -3.72
CA THR A 254 23.71 14.03 -2.46
C THR A 254 23.87 12.57 -2.08
N MET A 255 25.08 12.11 -2.03
CA MET A 255 25.40 10.76 -1.62
C MET A 255 24.99 10.55 -0.17
N LYS A 256 23.82 10.00 0.02
CA LYS A 256 23.29 9.63 1.32
C LYS A 256 23.57 8.15 1.53
N LEU A 257 24.85 7.80 1.49
CA LEU A 257 25.29 6.45 1.76
C LEU A 257 25.36 6.26 3.28
N ASN A 258 24.41 5.56 3.83
CA ASN A 258 24.45 5.12 5.21
C ASN A 258 25.02 3.70 5.27
N ALA A 259 25.87 3.45 6.25
CA ALA A 259 26.25 2.09 6.56
C ALA A 259 25.03 1.29 7.01
N ALA A 260 24.94 0.02 6.61
CA ALA A 260 23.81 -0.83 6.98
C ALA A 260 23.60 -0.90 8.50
N ALA A 261 24.68 -0.84 9.28
CA ALA A 261 24.65 -0.80 10.74
C ALA A 261 23.99 0.45 11.34
N LEU A 262 23.82 1.52 10.56
CA LEU A 262 23.12 2.74 11.00
C LEU A 262 21.63 2.72 10.65
N MET A 263 21.14 1.65 10.02
CA MET A 263 19.76 1.49 9.61
C MET A 263 19.00 0.49 10.51
N GLN A 264 19.65 0.02 11.56
CA GLN A 264 19.07 -0.90 12.56
C GLN A 264 18.36 -0.15 13.69
#